data_d4f3b75e269e22e57b22f5ae4facc0dd
#
_entry.id   d4f3b75e269e22e57b22f5ae4facc0dd
#
_cell.length_a   1.000
_cell.length_b   1.000
_cell.length_c   1.000
_cell.angle_alpha   90.00
_cell.angle_beta   90.00
_cell.angle_gamma   90.00
#
_symmetry.space_group_name_H-M   'P 1'
#
loop_
_entity.id
_entity.type
_entity.pdbx_description
1 polymer ?
#
loop_
_entity_poly.entity_id
_entity_poly.type
_entity_poly.pdbx_seq_one_letter_code
_entity_poly.pdbx_strand_id
1 'polypeptide(L)'
;MASELPFTLKLPNLWHLATDVEVQLGAGASALDVVAALHPTAAVAGSPRDAALALIAELEPFDRGRYAGPVGWIDQDGDGEWVIALRCARIDDDGLLTAFAGAGIVADSDPDSELA
;
A
#
# COMPACT_ATOMS: atom_id res chain seq x y z
N MET A 1 4.65 -14.82 -14.09
CA MET A 1 4.55 -15.90 -13.06
C MET A 1 5.02 -15.29 -11.74
N ALA A 2 4.36 -15.59 -10.63
CA ALA A 2 4.88 -15.21 -9.31
C ALA A 2 6.13 -16.06 -9.02
N SER A 3 7.15 -15.47 -8.36
CA SER A 3 8.21 -16.27 -7.77
C SER A 3 7.57 -17.19 -6.71
N GLU A 4 7.94 -18.45 -6.67
CA GLU A 4 7.32 -19.43 -5.76
C GLU A 4 7.63 -19.14 -4.27
N LEU A 5 8.68 -18.36 -4.00
CA LEU A 5 9.12 -18.01 -2.65
C LEU A 5 9.43 -16.52 -2.54
N PRO A 6 9.06 -15.88 -1.42
CA PRO A 6 9.48 -14.53 -1.14
C PRO A 6 10.99 -14.45 -0.95
N PHE A 7 11.58 -13.33 -1.33
CA PHE A 7 12.99 -13.02 -1.14
C PHE A 7 13.19 -11.81 -0.25
N THR A 8 14.39 -11.66 0.29
CA THR A 8 14.74 -10.51 1.12
C THR A 8 15.28 -9.38 0.24
N LEU A 9 14.51 -8.29 0.14
CA LEU A 9 14.92 -7.06 -0.53
C LEU A 9 15.70 -6.19 0.46
N LYS A 10 16.99 -5.97 0.18
CA LYS A 10 17.84 -5.09 0.98
C LYS A 10 17.75 -3.66 0.46
N LEU A 11 17.34 -2.75 1.32
CA LEU A 11 17.43 -1.31 1.11
C LEU A 11 18.57 -0.73 1.96
N PRO A 12 18.99 0.54 1.77
CA PRO A 12 20.12 1.12 2.49
C PRO A 12 20.01 1.04 4.02
N ASN A 13 18.81 1.13 4.56
CA ASN A 13 18.54 1.23 6.01
C ASN A 13 17.56 0.17 6.55
N LEU A 14 17.06 -0.72 5.72
CA LEU A 14 16.11 -1.75 6.15
C LEU A 14 16.03 -2.93 5.16
N TRP A 15 15.34 -3.97 5.60
CA TRP A 15 15.06 -5.17 4.80
C TRP A 15 13.56 -5.36 4.66
N HIS A 16 13.13 -5.75 3.46
CA HIS A 16 11.75 -6.16 3.18
C HIS A 16 11.70 -7.60 2.74
N LEU A 17 10.63 -8.29 3.11
CA LEU A 17 10.23 -9.52 2.46
C LEU A 17 9.43 -9.14 1.21
N ALA A 18 9.88 -9.56 0.05
CA ALA A 18 9.29 -9.20 -1.23
C ALA A 18 8.99 -10.43 -2.08
N THR A 19 8.03 -10.30 -2.98
CA THR A 19 7.69 -11.31 -3.98
C THR A 19 7.46 -10.61 -5.31
N ASP A 20 8.20 -11.00 -6.34
CA ASP A 20 7.94 -10.53 -7.70
C ASP A 20 6.77 -11.30 -8.31
N VAL A 21 5.85 -10.58 -8.89
CA VAL A 21 4.70 -11.13 -9.60
C VAL A 21 4.70 -10.60 -11.02
N GLU A 22 4.84 -11.50 -11.98
CA GLU A 22 4.78 -11.18 -13.41
C GLU A 22 3.49 -11.76 -14.00
N VAL A 23 2.75 -10.92 -14.70
CA VAL A 23 1.52 -11.32 -15.39
C VAL A 23 1.52 -10.80 -16.82
N GLN A 24 0.96 -11.58 -17.73
CA GLN A 24 0.69 -11.12 -19.07
C GLN A 24 -0.72 -10.57 -19.14
N LEU A 25 -0.84 -9.30 -19.46
CA LEU A 25 -2.13 -8.64 -19.58
C LEU A 25 -2.84 -9.05 -20.86
N GLY A 26 -4.17 -9.11 -20.80
CA GLY A 26 -5.00 -9.27 -22.00
C GLY A 26 -4.97 -8.01 -22.87
N ALA A 27 -5.39 -8.16 -24.12
CA ALA A 27 -5.46 -7.04 -25.05
C ALA A 27 -6.36 -5.91 -24.52
N GLY A 28 -5.85 -4.70 -24.49
CA GLY A 28 -6.54 -3.50 -24.04
C GLY A 28 -6.52 -3.26 -22.53
N ALA A 29 -5.86 -4.13 -21.75
CA ALA A 29 -5.62 -3.86 -20.34
C ALA A 29 -4.41 -2.94 -20.16
N SER A 30 -4.44 -2.11 -19.12
CA SER A 30 -3.45 -1.10 -18.80
C SER A 30 -2.85 -1.33 -17.40
N ALA A 31 -1.81 -0.59 -17.06
CA ALA A 31 -1.26 -0.58 -15.71
C ALA A 31 -2.30 -0.19 -14.65
N LEU A 32 -3.27 0.66 -15.00
CA LEU A 32 -4.36 1.06 -14.08
C LEU A 32 -5.32 -0.10 -13.78
N ASP A 33 -5.56 -0.99 -14.74
CA ASP A 33 -6.38 -2.18 -14.50
C ASP A 33 -5.70 -3.14 -13.50
N VAL A 34 -4.37 -3.24 -13.57
CA VAL A 34 -3.58 -3.99 -12.58
C VAL A 34 -3.70 -3.36 -11.19
N VAL A 35 -3.57 -2.05 -11.10
CA VAL A 35 -3.77 -1.32 -9.84
C VAL A 35 -5.17 -1.58 -9.28
N ALA A 36 -6.21 -1.45 -10.08
CA ALA A 36 -7.59 -1.67 -9.65
C ALA A 36 -7.84 -3.11 -9.15
N ALA A 37 -7.16 -4.09 -9.74
CA ALA A 37 -7.28 -5.48 -9.33
C ALA A 37 -6.52 -5.82 -8.03
N LEU A 38 -5.36 -5.19 -7.81
CA LEU A 38 -4.47 -5.52 -6.70
C LEU A 38 -4.67 -4.63 -5.46
N HIS A 39 -5.12 -3.39 -5.66
CA HIS A 39 -5.28 -2.45 -4.55
C HIS A 39 -6.64 -2.63 -3.83
N PRO A 40 -6.70 -2.47 -2.49
CA PRO A 40 -5.59 -2.35 -1.57
C PRO A 40 -4.90 -3.69 -1.30
N THR A 41 -3.58 -3.65 -1.22
CA THR A 41 -2.78 -4.84 -0.89
C THR A 41 -2.82 -5.15 0.61
N ALA A 42 -2.45 -6.38 0.99
CA ALA A 42 -2.39 -6.79 2.39
C ALA A 42 -1.47 -5.90 3.24
N ALA A 43 -0.45 -5.29 2.62
CA ALA A 43 0.49 -4.39 3.30
C ALA A 43 -0.18 -3.14 3.92
N VAL A 44 -1.32 -2.72 3.39
CA VAL A 44 -2.05 -1.52 3.86
C VAL A 44 -3.49 -1.80 4.28
N ALA A 45 -4.06 -2.92 3.85
CA ALA A 45 -5.43 -3.33 4.16
C ALA A 45 -5.50 -4.50 5.15
N GLY A 46 -4.39 -5.21 5.38
CA GLY A 46 -4.37 -6.39 6.23
C GLY A 46 -4.90 -7.66 5.54
N SER A 47 -4.94 -8.75 6.29
CA SER A 47 -5.44 -10.06 5.84
C SER A 47 -6.14 -10.77 7.01
N PRO A 48 -7.37 -11.33 6.80
CA PRO A 48 -8.20 -11.30 5.59
C PRO A 48 -8.70 -9.89 5.26
N ARG A 49 -8.65 -9.51 3.97
CA ARG A 49 -8.86 -8.13 3.49
C ARG A 49 -10.13 -7.47 4.00
N ASP A 50 -11.29 -8.10 3.82
CA ASP A 50 -12.58 -7.47 4.14
C ASP A 50 -12.75 -7.26 5.66
N ALA A 51 -12.32 -8.23 6.46
CA ALA A 51 -12.35 -8.11 7.92
C ALA A 51 -11.39 -7.02 8.42
N ALA A 52 -10.18 -6.95 7.86
CA ALA A 52 -9.20 -5.94 8.23
C ALA A 52 -9.65 -4.53 7.82
N LEU A 53 -10.22 -4.35 6.63
CA LEU A 53 -10.78 -3.06 6.19
C LEU A 53 -11.95 -2.61 7.06
N ALA A 54 -12.83 -3.52 7.47
CA ALA A 54 -13.93 -3.20 8.38
C ALA A 54 -13.39 -2.73 9.75
N LEU A 55 -12.38 -3.41 10.28
CA LEU A 55 -11.75 -3.05 11.54
C LEU A 55 -11.02 -1.69 11.45
N ILE A 56 -10.30 -1.44 10.37
CA ILE A 56 -9.66 -0.15 10.10
C ILE A 56 -10.70 0.97 10.11
N ALA A 57 -11.82 0.78 9.40
CA ALA A 57 -12.91 1.76 9.32
C ALA A 57 -13.59 2.02 10.68
N GLU A 58 -13.60 1.04 11.58
CA GLU A 58 -14.14 1.16 12.93
C GLU A 58 -13.18 1.88 13.88
N LEU A 59 -11.88 1.56 13.80
CA LEU A 59 -10.89 1.99 14.79
C LEU A 59 -10.18 3.30 14.43
N GLU A 60 -9.99 3.61 13.16
CA GLU A 60 -9.33 4.85 12.75
C GLU A 60 -10.29 6.04 12.86
N PRO A 61 -9.94 7.08 13.65
CA PRO A 61 -10.83 8.22 13.88
C PRO A 61 -10.79 9.26 12.73
N PHE A 62 -10.17 8.94 11.60
CA PHE A 62 -9.98 9.85 10.46
C PHE A 62 -10.20 9.13 9.13
N ASP A 63 -10.49 9.91 8.10
CA ASP A 63 -10.51 9.43 6.72
C ASP A 63 -9.07 9.42 6.18
N ARG A 64 -8.61 8.27 5.72
CA ARG A 64 -7.31 8.10 5.08
C ARG A 64 -7.14 8.97 3.84
N GLY A 65 -8.22 9.29 3.13
CA GLY A 65 -8.18 10.05 1.90
C GLY A 65 -7.24 9.39 0.87
N ARG A 66 -6.10 10.04 0.58
CA ARG A 66 -5.07 9.51 -0.33
C ARG A 66 -4.00 8.67 0.37
N TYR A 67 -3.94 8.68 1.70
CA TYR A 67 -3.01 7.84 2.45
C TYR A 67 -3.29 6.37 2.19
N ALA A 68 -2.24 5.59 1.99
CA ALA A 68 -2.29 4.19 1.60
C ALA A 68 -2.92 3.91 0.21
N GLY A 69 -3.29 4.95 -0.53
CA GLY A 69 -3.79 4.84 -1.90
C GLY A 69 -2.67 4.67 -2.93
N PRO A 70 -3.01 4.27 -4.17
CA PRO A 70 -2.04 4.17 -5.25
C PRO A 70 -1.68 5.56 -5.77
N VAL A 71 -0.39 5.81 -5.97
CA VAL A 71 0.16 7.01 -6.61
C VAL A 71 1.10 6.58 -7.71
N GLY A 72 0.95 7.14 -8.89
CA GLY A 72 1.77 6.75 -10.03
C GLY A 72 1.46 7.56 -11.28
N TRP A 73 1.90 7.04 -12.38
CA TRP A 73 1.68 7.61 -13.70
C TRP A 73 1.29 6.51 -14.70
N ILE A 74 0.63 6.91 -15.75
CA ILE A 74 0.30 6.07 -16.89
C ILE A 74 0.55 6.88 -18.15
N ASP A 75 1.10 6.25 -19.18
CA ASP A 75 1.34 6.87 -20.48
C ASP A 75 0.21 6.56 -21.47
N GLN A 76 0.39 7.07 -22.72
CA GLN A 76 -0.60 6.91 -23.79
C GLN A 76 -0.75 5.46 -24.29
N ASP A 77 0.25 4.62 -24.05
CA ASP A 77 0.27 3.21 -24.46
C ASP A 77 -0.33 2.29 -23.37
N GLY A 78 -0.64 2.87 -22.19
CA GLY A 78 -1.22 2.16 -21.05
C GLY A 78 -0.17 1.59 -20.09
N ASP A 79 1.11 1.86 -20.36
CA ASP A 79 2.20 1.51 -19.44
C ASP A 79 2.25 2.50 -18.27
N GLY A 80 2.79 2.07 -17.13
CA GLY A 80 2.86 2.94 -15.97
C GLY A 80 3.58 2.32 -14.80
N GLU A 81 3.86 3.16 -13.81
CA GLU A 81 4.47 2.77 -12.54
C GLU A 81 3.65 3.31 -11.38
N TRP A 82 3.35 2.45 -10.41
CA TRP A 82 2.49 2.78 -9.28
C TRP A 82 3.11 2.30 -7.98
N VAL A 83 3.03 3.16 -6.97
CA VAL A 83 3.47 2.87 -5.60
C VAL A 83 2.34 3.14 -4.62
N ILE A 84 2.45 2.61 -3.40
CA ILE A 84 1.50 2.90 -2.33
C ILE A 84 1.96 4.16 -1.59
N ALA A 85 1.05 5.12 -1.39
CA ALA A 85 1.32 6.37 -0.66
C ALA A 85 1.49 6.13 0.84
N LEU A 86 2.69 5.71 1.23
CA LEU A 86 3.12 5.56 2.61
C LEU A 86 4.16 6.61 2.97
N ARG A 87 4.35 6.89 4.27
CA ARG A 87 5.33 7.86 4.78
C ARG A 87 5.18 9.21 4.07
N CYS A 88 3.95 9.67 3.98
CA CYS A 88 3.57 10.87 3.23
C CYS A 88 2.90 11.91 4.14
N ALA A 89 2.73 13.10 3.60
CA ALA A 89 1.99 14.15 4.24
C ALA A 89 1.03 14.81 3.25
N ARG A 90 -0.07 15.34 3.76
CA ARG A 90 -1.00 16.21 3.03
C ARG A 90 -0.80 17.64 3.49
N ILE A 91 -0.82 18.57 2.56
CA ILE A 91 -0.87 20.00 2.84
C ILE A 91 -2.21 20.49 2.34
N ASP A 92 -3.01 21.05 3.23
CA ASP A 92 -4.32 21.61 2.92
C ASP A 92 -4.18 23.08 2.42
N ASP A 93 -5.24 23.63 1.84
CA ASP A 93 -5.23 24.98 1.24
C ASP A 93 -4.91 26.08 2.25
N ASP A 94 -5.18 25.85 3.53
CA ASP A 94 -4.85 26.75 4.65
C ASP A 94 -3.39 26.62 5.14
N GLY A 95 -2.61 25.72 4.51
CA GLY A 95 -1.22 25.47 4.85
C GLY A 95 -1.02 24.46 5.99
N LEU A 96 -2.07 23.85 6.52
CA LEU A 96 -1.96 22.80 7.53
C LEU A 96 -1.32 21.54 6.90
N LEU A 97 -0.27 21.03 7.55
CA LEU A 97 0.38 19.78 7.16
C LEU A 97 -0.08 18.65 8.06
N THR A 98 -0.65 17.60 7.47
CA THR A 98 -0.99 16.35 8.14
C THR A 98 -0.06 15.25 7.68
N ALA A 99 0.81 14.77 8.57
CA ALA A 99 1.67 13.61 8.32
C ALA A 99 0.96 12.31 8.67
N PHE A 100 1.18 11.28 7.85
CA PHE A 100 0.59 9.96 8.04
C PHE A 100 1.70 8.94 8.32
N ALA A 101 1.50 8.16 9.38
CA ALA A 101 2.33 7.03 9.75
C ALA A 101 1.43 5.87 10.18
N GLY A 102 1.93 4.64 10.08
CA GLY A 102 1.18 3.46 10.49
C GLY A 102 2.08 2.24 10.60
N ALA A 103 1.59 1.24 11.32
CA ALA A 103 2.25 -0.03 11.54
C ALA A 103 1.33 -1.19 11.15
N GLY A 104 1.93 -2.32 10.76
CA GLY A 104 1.20 -3.56 10.56
C GLY A 104 0.97 -4.26 11.88
N ILE A 105 -0.29 -4.42 12.28
CA ILE A 105 -0.66 -5.01 13.57
C ILE A 105 -0.95 -6.50 13.42
N VAL A 106 -0.34 -7.29 14.28
CA VAL A 106 -0.56 -8.73 14.41
C VAL A 106 -0.91 -9.10 15.85
N ALA A 107 -1.28 -10.36 16.10
CA ALA A 107 -1.74 -10.80 17.41
C ALA A 107 -0.74 -10.54 18.57
N ASP A 108 0.55 -10.58 18.25
CA ASP A 108 1.64 -10.39 19.22
C ASP A 108 2.21 -8.96 19.24
N SER A 109 1.60 -8.02 18.47
CA SER A 109 2.01 -6.62 18.48
C SER A 109 1.78 -5.98 19.83
N ASP A 110 2.80 -5.28 20.32
CA ASP A 110 2.74 -4.46 21.53
C ASP A 110 2.55 -2.99 21.13
N PRO A 111 1.50 -2.30 21.63
CA PRO A 111 1.16 -0.95 21.20
C PRO A 111 2.28 0.07 21.41
N ASP A 112 3.02 -0.02 22.52
CA ASP A 112 4.10 0.91 22.82
C ASP A 112 5.29 0.71 21.90
N SER A 113 5.55 -0.54 21.51
CA SER A 113 6.61 -0.90 20.57
C SER A 113 6.27 -0.48 19.13
N GLU A 114 5.00 -0.56 18.72
CA GLU A 114 4.55 -0.16 17.37
C GLU A 114 4.49 1.36 17.21
N LEU A 115 4.36 2.10 18.31
CA LEU A 115 4.30 3.57 18.32
C LEU A 115 5.69 4.22 18.37
N ALA A 116 6.74 3.51 18.71
CA ALA A 116 8.10 4.04 18.90
C ALA A 116 8.84 4.17 17.57
#